data_aa3a26dd074d435d068b7fbeaaa48377
#
_entry.id   aa3a26dd074d435d068b7fbeaaa48377
#
_cell.length_a   1.000
_cell.length_b   1.000
_cell.length_c   1.000
_cell.angle_alpha   90.00
_cell.angle_beta   90.00
_cell.angle_gamma   90.00
#
_symmetry.space_group_name_H-M   'P 1'
#
loop_
_entity.id
_entity.type
_entity.pdbx_description
1 polymer ?
#
loop_
_entity_poly.entity_id
_entity_poly.type
_entity_poly.pdbx_seq_one_letter_code
_entity_poly.pdbx_strand_id
1 'polypeptide(L)'
;PIKSKQDINNRPDDIHYYMASGYWETLKRHKERQSQKGYGFGYCVVNTKDEEHPVANTILATGGSGKERNLVYQPKEGVGGATIPSKKTELNHEGIRVMTPTEWGRLQGFVGYAFMKDGVDTFSFPKGMTDGQKYKQLGNSVTIPVIEELAHFMLSCFDKMTNSQTSLVLKIAMENKYITKKDVMEKLRISANQAGYILKKLVTSGDLEIVTHGRYSKYQITPIE
;
A
#
# COMPACT_ATOMS: atom_id res chain seq x y z
N PRO A 1 -4.59 -10.29 3.64
CA PRO A 1 -5.13 -11.65 3.75
C PRO A 1 -6.54 -11.65 3.19
N ILE A 2 -6.77 -12.51 2.17
CA ILE A 2 -8.13 -12.78 1.70
C ILE A 2 -8.81 -13.50 2.86
N LYS A 3 -9.50 -12.74 3.72
CA LYS A 3 -10.25 -13.32 4.84
C LYS A 3 -11.29 -14.25 4.26
N SER A 4 -11.23 -15.48 4.70
CA SER A 4 -12.15 -16.61 4.59
C SER A 4 -13.16 -16.64 3.42
N LYS A 5 -13.43 -17.85 2.96
CA LYS A 5 -14.44 -18.22 1.95
C LYS A 5 -15.84 -17.60 2.15
N GLN A 6 -16.13 -17.00 3.30
CA GLN A 6 -17.44 -16.41 3.63
C GLN A 6 -17.64 -14.97 3.18
N ASP A 7 -16.57 -14.17 2.99
CA ASP A 7 -16.71 -12.75 2.61
C ASP A 7 -16.94 -12.51 1.11
N ILE A 8 -16.89 -13.55 0.30
CA ILE A 8 -17.07 -13.48 -1.16
C ILE A 8 -18.51 -13.79 -1.57
N ASN A 9 -19.41 -14.03 -0.60
CA ASN A 9 -20.71 -14.61 -0.84
C ASN A 9 -21.86 -13.63 -1.10
N ASN A 10 -22.71 -14.08 -2.05
CA ASN A 10 -24.10 -13.74 -2.29
C ASN A 10 -24.41 -12.45 -3.04
N ARG A 11 -23.91 -12.32 -4.29
CA ARG A 11 -24.65 -11.49 -5.26
C ARG A 11 -24.84 -12.27 -6.56
N PRO A 12 -26.05 -12.35 -7.11
CA PRO A 12 -26.33 -12.90 -8.43
C PRO A 12 -25.56 -12.21 -9.55
N ASP A 13 -25.12 -10.96 -9.31
CA ASP A 13 -24.40 -10.12 -10.26
C ASP A 13 -22.94 -10.54 -10.48
N ASP A 14 -22.39 -11.47 -9.69
CA ASP A 14 -20.99 -11.88 -9.78
C ASP A 14 -20.71 -12.97 -10.84
N ILE A 15 -21.75 -13.50 -11.48
CA ILE A 15 -21.63 -14.58 -12.48
C ILE A 15 -20.75 -14.17 -13.68
N HIS A 16 -20.74 -12.90 -14.04
CA HIS A 16 -19.98 -12.38 -15.18
C HIS A 16 -18.44 -12.39 -14.93
N TYR A 17 -17.99 -12.49 -13.68
CA TYR A 17 -16.56 -12.63 -13.35
C TYR A 17 -16.04 -14.04 -13.62
N TYR A 18 -16.90 -15.06 -13.70
CA TYR A 18 -16.46 -16.40 -14.05
C TYR A 18 -15.96 -16.46 -15.49
N MET A 19 -14.90 -17.22 -15.70
CA MET A 19 -14.27 -17.33 -17.01
C MET A 19 -15.08 -18.26 -17.92
N ALA A 20 -15.17 -17.87 -19.19
CA ALA A 20 -15.69 -18.77 -20.22
C ALA A 20 -14.77 -19.98 -20.39
N SER A 21 -15.31 -21.18 -20.59
CA SER A 21 -14.56 -22.42 -20.73
C SER A 21 -13.51 -22.34 -21.85
N GLY A 22 -13.89 -21.84 -23.02
CA GLY A 22 -12.96 -21.68 -24.15
C GLY A 22 -11.78 -20.75 -23.86
N TYR A 23 -11.98 -19.68 -23.07
CA TYR A 23 -10.89 -18.81 -22.67
C TYR A 23 -10.03 -19.47 -21.59
N TRP A 24 -10.64 -20.14 -20.64
CA TRP A 24 -9.93 -20.89 -19.61
C TRP A 24 -9.00 -21.97 -20.19
N GLU A 25 -9.50 -22.77 -21.11
CA GLU A 25 -8.70 -23.76 -21.84
C GLU A 25 -7.54 -23.13 -22.64
N THR A 26 -7.78 -21.94 -23.19
CA THR A 26 -6.72 -21.20 -23.90
C THR A 26 -5.60 -20.77 -22.94
N LEU A 27 -5.94 -20.31 -21.75
CA LEU A 27 -4.95 -19.96 -20.72
C LEU A 27 -4.15 -21.17 -20.24
N LYS A 28 -4.80 -22.31 -20.04
CA LYS A 28 -4.12 -23.57 -19.66
C LYS A 28 -3.09 -23.97 -20.72
N ARG A 29 -3.50 -24.04 -21.96
CA ARG A 29 -2.60 -24.34 -23.09
C ARG A 29 -1.47 -23.32 -23.26
N HIS A 30 -1.75 -22.05 -23.03
CA HIS A 30 -0.73 -21.00 -23.07
C HIS A 30 0.31 -21.20 -21.96
N LYS A 31 -0.13 -21.44 -20.73
CA LYS A 31 0.77 -21.68 -19.58
C LYS A 31 1.68 -22.87 -19.82
N GLU A 32 1.11 -23.99 -20.28
CA GLU A 32 1.86 -25.19 -20.60
C GLU A 32 2.94 -24.92 -21.65
N ARG A 33 2.57 -24.30 -22.77
CA ARG A 33 3.48 -23.95 -23.85
C ARG A 33 4.59 -23.00 -23.42
N GLN A 34 4.32 -22.06 -22.53
CA GLN A 34 5.34 -21.16 -21.98
C GLN A 34 6.27 -21.89 -20.99
N SER A 35 5.72 -22.76 -20.17
CA SER A 35 6.50 -23.58 -19.24
C SER A 35 7.51 -24.47 -19.98
N GLN A 36 7.11 -25.10 -21.10
CA GLN A 36 8.01 -25.89 -21.94
C GLN A 36 9.20 -25.08 -22.51
N LYS A 37 9.03 -23.73 -22.64
CA LYS A 37 10.08 -22.81 -23.08
C LYS A 37 10.91 -22.22 -21.95
N GLY A 38 10.66 -22.66 -20.69
CA GLY A 38 11.32 -22.12 -19.51
C GLY A 38 10.79 -20.74 -19.04
N TYR A 39 9.65 -20.27 -19.58
CA TYR A 39 9.02 -19.02 -19.15
C TYR A 39 7.96 -19.26 -18.08
N GLY A 40 8.04 -18.53 -16.98
CA GLY A 40 7.06 -18.60 -15.88
C GLY A 40 5.78 -17.77 -16.11
N PHE A 41 5.52 -17.32 -17.34
CA PHE A 41 4.34 -16.50 -17.67
C PHE A 41 3.08 -17.35 -17.85
N GLY A 42 2.00 -16.92 -17.21
CA GLY A 42 0.72 -17.59 -17.34
C GLY A 42 -0.29 -17.06 -16.32
N TYR A 43 -1.37 -17.78 -16.17
CA TYR A 43 -2.35 -17.49 -15.14
C TYR A 43 -1.86 -17.99 -13.76
N CYS A 44 -2.39 -17.38 -12.70
CA CYS A 44 -2.23 -17.85 -11.33
C CYS A 44 -3.59 -17.90 -10.65
N VAL A 45 -3.96 -19.04 -10.07
CA VAL A 45 -5.10 -19.16 -9.15
C VAL A 45 -4.53 -19.00 -7.75
N VAL A 46 -4.89 -17.91 -7.06
CA VAL A 46 -4.24 -17.51 -5.80
C VAL A 46 -4.70 -18.31 -4.58
N ASN A 47 -5.87 -18.94 -4.64
CA ASN A 47 -6.47 -19.70 -3.54
C ASN A 47 -6.75 -21.15 -3.97
N THR A 48 -5.77 -21.86 -4.45
CA THR A 48 -5.91 -23.31 -4.71
C THR A 48 -6.24 -24.04 -3.41
N LYS A 49 -6.73 -25.29 -3.54
CA LYS A 49 -7.15 -26.09 -2.36
C LYS A 49 -6.01 -26.34 -1.37
N ASP A 50 -4.79 -26.39 -1.89
CA ASP A 50 -3.58 -26.73 -1.14
C ASP A 50 -2.86 -25.49 -0.61
N GLU A 51 -3.38 -24.28 -0.88
CA GLU A 51 -2.77 -23.01 -0.46
C GLU A 51 -3.37 -22.54 0.87
N GLU A 52 -2.62 -22.68 1.95
CA GLU A 52 -3.03 -22.25 3.30
C GLU A 52 -2.95 -20.71 3.46
N HIS A 53 -1.98 -20.08 2.80
CA HIS A 53 -1.72 -18.64 2.88
C HIS A 53 -1.73 -18.01 1.50
N PRO A 54 -2.91 -17.81 0.88
CA PRO A 54 -3.01 -17.28 -0.48
C PRO A 54 -2.46 -15.85 -0.58
N VAL A 55 -1.47 -15.68 -1.46
CA VAL A 55 -0.84 -14.39 -1.76
C VAL A 55 -1.16 -13.98 -3.19
N ALA A 56 -1.68 -12.79 -3.35
CA ALA A 56 -1.94 -12.22 -4.66
C ALA A 56 -0.66 -11.69 -5.32
N ASN A 57 -0.58 -11.84 -6.64
CA ASN A 57 0.45 -11.18 -7.42
C ASN A 57 0.18 -9.67 -7.54
N THR A 58 1.20 -8.92 -7.93
CA THR A 58 1.09 -7.48 -8.21
C THR A 58 -0.06 -7.17 -9.17
N ILE A 59 -0.88 -6.21 -8.80
CA ILE A 59 -1.98 -5.69 -9.60
C ILE A 59 -1.42 -4.76 -10.69
N LEU A 60 -1.90 -4.94 -11.93
CA LEU A 60 -1.43 -4.16 -13.08
C LEU A 60 -2.37 -3.02 -13.44
N ALA A 61 -1.80 -1.88 -13.85
CA ALA A 61 -2.51 -0.67 -14.27
C ALA A 61 -3.16 -0.75 -15.67
N THR A 62 -3.41 -1.94 -16.19
CA THR A 62 -3.83 -2.17 -17.59
C THR A 62 -5.35 -2.14 -17.83
N GLY A 63 -6.12 -1.60 -16.87
CA GLY A 63 -7.58 -1.48 -17.00
C GLY A 63 -8.32 -2.83 -17.04
N GLY A 64 -7.69 -3.86 -16.48
CA GLY A 64 -8.25 -5.21 -16.37
C GLY A 64 -7.65 -6.24 -17.31
N SER A 65 -6.72 -5.91 -18.23
CA SER A 65 -5.82 -6.89 -18.81
C SER A 65 -4.86 -7.40 -17.74
N GLY A 66 -4.50 -8.68 -17.79
CA GLY A 66 -3.63 -9.29 -16.76
C GLY A 66 -4.36 -9.68 -15.48
N LYS A 67 -5.71 -9.66 -15.46
CA LYS A 67 -6.51 -10.21 -14.35
C LYS A 67 -6.26 -11.68 -14.13
N GLU A 68 -5.88 -12.41 -15.14
CA GLU A 68 -5.52 -13.82 -15.12
C GLU A 68 -4.32 -14.12 -14.23
N ARG A 69 -3.57 -13.12 -13.80
CA ARG A 69 -2.50 -13.28 -12.80
C ARG A 69 -3.01 -13.47 -11.37
N ASN A 70 -4.28 -13.15 -11.13
CA ASN A 70 -4.93 -13.24 -9.83
C ASN A 70 -6.33 -13.83 -10.00
N LEU A 71 -6.42 -15.09 -10.42
CA LEU A 71 -7.68 -15.82 -10.50
C LEU A 71 -8.05 -16.38 -9.13
N VAL A 72 -9.35 -16.57 -8.95
CA VAL A 72 -9.93 -17.15 -7.73
C VAL A 72 -10.64 -18.44 -8.07
N TYR A 73 -10.36 -19.49 -7.31
CA TYR A 73 -11.13 -20.71 -7.29
C TYR A 73 -12.32 -20.55 -6.36
N GLN A 74 -13.53 -20.56 -6.93
CA GLN A 74 -14.78 -20.43 -6.18
C GLN A 74 -15.89 -21.18 -6.93
N PRO A 75 -15.92 -22.52 -6.84
CA PRO A 75 -17.00 -23.28 -7.45
C PRO A 75 -18.34 -22.91 -6.77
N LYS A 76 -19.35 -22.66 -7.61
CA LYS A 76 -20.70 -22.35 -7.19
C LYS A 76 -21.68 -23.20 -7.96
N GLU A 77 -22.67 -23.75 -7.27
CA GLU A 77 -23.72 -24.56 -7.87
C GLU A 77 -24.49 -23.75 -8.94
N GLY A 78 -24.79 -24.38 -10.05
CA GLY A 78 -25.50 -23.78 -11.19
C GLY A 78 -24.70 -22.79 -12.03
N VAL A 79 -23.40 -22.56 -11.73
CA VAL A 79 -22.57 -21.65 -12.53
C VAL A 79 -21.80 -22.38 -13.62
N GLY A 80 -21.17 -23.52 -13.30
CA GLY A 80 -20.42 -24.32 -14.29
C GLY A 80 -21.32 -24.80 -15.42
N GLY A 81 -20.91 -24.54 -16.66
CA GLY A 81 -21.72 -24.86 -17.86
C GLY A 81 -22.82 -23.86 -18.18
N ALA A 82 -23.07 -22.86 -17.34
CA ALA A 82 -24.06 -21.83 -17.64
C ALA A 82 -23.63 -20.95 -18.81
N THR A 83 -24.55 -20.55 -19.65
CA THR A 83 -24.33 -19.59 -20.74
C THR A 83 -24.81 -18.22 -20.37
N ILE A 84 -23.99 -17.18 -20.58
CA ILE A 84 -24.39 -15.79 -20.36
C ILE A 84 -24.10 -14.94 -21.60
N PRO A 85 -24.89 -13.90 -21.88
CA PRO A 85 -24.78 -13.13 -23.13
C PRO A 85 -23.41 -12.47 -23.35
N SER A 86 -22.67 -12.20 -22.29
CA SER A 86 -21.35 -11.56 -22.34
C SER A 86 -20.19 -12.51 -22.67
N LYS A 87 -20.42 -13.82 -22.80
CA LYS A 87 -19.40 -14.84 -23.07
C LYS A 87 -19.72 -15.63 -24.33
N LYS A 88 -18.68 -16.01 -25.08
CA LYS A 88 -18.81 -16.79 -26.32
C LYS A 88 -19.04 -18.28 -26.10
N THR A 89 -18.56 -18.79 -24.99
CA THR A 89 -18.74 -20.20 -24.57
C THR A 89 -19.33 -20.20 -23.16
N GLU A 90 -19.87 -21.34 -22.74
CA GLU A 90 -20.35 -21.57 -21.39
C GLU A 90 -19.28 -21.23 -20.34
N LEU A 91 -19.68 -21.03 -19.11
CA LEU A 91 -18.76 -20.82 -17.99
C LEU A 91 -18.04 -22.10 -17.62
N ASN A 92 -16.76 -21.97 -17.21
CA ASN A 92 -15.95 -23.13 -16.87
C ASN A 92 -16.53 -23.91 -15.68
N HIS A 93 -16.38 -25.23 -15.72
CA HIS A 93 -16.87 -26.14 -14.68
C HIS A 93 -15.98 -26.18 -13.44
N GLU A 94 -14.76 -25.67 -13.53
CA GLU A 94 -13.79 -25.65 -12.43
C GLU A 94 -14.07 -24.53 -11.41
N GLY A 95 -14.98 -23.62 -11.70
CA GLY A 95 -15.31 -22.51 -10.81
C GLY A 95 -14.22 -21.44 -10.74
N ILE A 96 -13.48 -21.25 -11.81
CA ILE A 96 -12.42 -20.25 -11.90
C ILE A 96 -13.00 -18.90 -12.37
N ARG A 97 -12.68 -17.85 -11.64
CA ARG A 97 -13.11 -16.48 -11.95
C ARG A 97 -11.99 -15.46 -11.77
N VAL A 98 -12.15 -14.30 -12.36
CA VAL A 98 -11.31 -13.14 -12.04
C VAL A 98 -11.73 -12.53 -10.69
N MET A 99 -10.82 -11.86 -10.02
CA MET A 99 -11.15 -11.05 -8.86
C MET A 99 -12.04 -9.87 -9.24
N THR A 100 -12.95 -9.51 -8.37
CA THR A 100 -13.79 -8.30 -8.51
C THR A 100 -12.99 -7.03 -8.25
N PRO A 101 -13.44 -5.85 -8.71
CA PRO A 101 -12.82 -4.58 -8.32
C PRO A 101 -12.76 -4.36 -6.80
N THR A 102 -13.77 -4.82 -6.06
CA THR A 102 -13.80 -4.72 -4.61
C THR A 102 -12.70 -5.57 -3.95
N GLU A 103 -12.46 -6.78 -4.46
CA GLU A 103 -11.35 -7.62 -3.99
C GLU A 103 -9.99 -6.97 -4.28
N TRP A 104 -9.81 -6.35 -5.45
CA TRP A 104 -8.63 -5.55 -5.73
C TRP A 104 -8.49 -4.36 -4.78
N GLY A 105 -9.61 -3.69 -4.47
CA GLY A 105 -9.63 -2.61 -3.48
C GLY A 105 -9.20 -3.09 -2.09
N ARG A 106 -9.59 -4.30 -1.68
CA ARG A 106 -9.14 -4.92 -0.42
C ARG A 106 -7.64 -5.23 -0.43
N LEU A 107 -7.12 -5.77 -1.53
CA LEU A 107 -5.68 -6.04 -1.66
C LEU A 107 -4.83 -4.78 -1.59
N GLN A 108 -5.35 -3.65 -2.08
CA GLN A 108 -4.69 -2.35 -2.03
C GLN A 108 -4.92 -1.58 -0.72
N GLY A 109 -5.81 -2.06 0.17
CA GLY A 109 -6.13 -1.39 1.42
C GLY A 109 -7.15 -0.26 1.32
N PHE A 110 -7.83 -0.09 0.16
CA PHE A 110 -8.92 0.89 0.03
C PHE A 110 -10.20 0.39 0.70
N VAL A 111 -10.54 -0.88 0.50
CA VAL A 111 -11.74 -1.52 1.06
C VAL A 111 -11.39 -2.25 2.34
N GLY A 112 -12.10 -1.95 3.41
CA GLY A 112 -11.96 -2.62 4.71
C GLY A 112 -10.69 -2.26 5.48
N TYR A 113 -9.99 -1.17 5.12
CA TYR A 113 -8.79 -0.71 5.83
C TYR A 113 -8.73 0.83 5.94
N ALA A 114 -8.33 1.56 4.90
CA ALA A 114 -8.02 2.98 4.99
C ALA A 114 -9.25 3.90 5.18
N PHE A 115 -10.42 3.46 4.77
CA PHE A 115 -11.65 4.24 4.83
C PHE A 115 -12.65 3.70 5.85
N MET A 116 -12.15 3.03 6.90
CA MET A 116 -12.97 2.60 8.02
C MET A 116 -13.29 3.78 8.93
N LYS A 117 -14.58 4.02 9.19
CA LYS A 117 -15.08 5.00 10.14
C LYS A 117 -16.13 4.35 11.04
N ASP A 118 -15.93 4.42 12.35
CA ASP A 118 -16.84 3.83 13.35
C ASP A 118 -17.19 2.36 13.07
N GLY A 119 -16.23 1.58 12.57
CA GLY A 119 -16.42 0.18 12.20
C GLY A 119 -17.10 -0.06 10.85
N VAL A 120 -17.44 1.00 10.12
CA VAL A 120 -18.09 0.95 8.80
C VAL A 120 -17.11 1.35 7.71
N ASP A 121 -17.04 0.55 6.65
CA ASP A 121 -16.26 0.90 5.45
C ASP A 121 -17.02 1.95 4.63
N THR A 122 -16.41 3.12 4.49
CA THR A 122 -16.96 4.25 3.74
C THR A 122 -16.45 4.34 2.30
N PHE A 123 -15.55 3.44 1.90
CA PHE A 123 -15.04 3.44 0.53
C PHE A 123 -16.14 3.07 -0.47
N SER A 124 -16.26 3.84 -1.54
CA SER A 124 -17.13 3.53 -2.66
C SER A 124 -16.56 4.05 -3.98
N PHE A 125 -16.81 3.31 -5.05
CA PHE A 125 -16.53 3.84 -6.38
C PHE A 125 -17.61 4.84 -6.81
N PRO A 126 -17.27 5.89 -7.58
CA PRO A 126 -18.26 6.79 -8.16
C PRO A 126 -19.33 6.04 -8.95
N LYS A 127 -20.58 6.54 -8.88
CA LYS A 127 -21.69 5.96 -9.66
C LYS A 127 -21.38 6.01 -11.16
N GLY A 128 -21.73 4.95 -11.87
CA GLY A 128 -21.53 4.84 -13.32
C GLY A 128 -20.12 4.45 -13.76
N MET A 129 -19.18 4.28 -12.84
CA MET A 129 -17.85 3.81 -13.17
C MET A 129 -17.86 2.34 -13.61
N THR A 130 -17.30 2.05 -14.78
CA THR A 130 -17.17 0.68 -15.29
C THR A 130 -16.10 -0.10 -14.54
N ASP A 131 -16.20 -1.42 -14.53
CA ASP A 131 -15.20 -2.27 -13.88
C ASP A 131 -13.80 -2.09 -14.48
N GLY A 132 -13.68 -1.88 -15.79
CA GLY A 132 -12.41 -1.56 -16.44
C GLY A 132 -11.76 -0.30 -15.87
N GLN A 133 -12.55 0.74 -15.61
CA GLN A 133 -12.08 1.97 -14.97
C GLN A 133 -11.67 1.74 -13.51
N LYS A 134 -12.46 0.98 -12.75
CA LYS A 134 -12.14 0.62 -11.36
C LYS A 134 -10.81 -0.14 -11.28
N TYR A 135 -10.64 -1.18 -12.11
CA TYR A 135 -9.38 -1.92 -12.18
C TYR A 135 -8.19 -1.04 -12.56
N LYS A 136 -8.38 -0.12 -13.52
CA LYS A 136 -7.32 0.80 -13.92
C LYS A 136 -6.90 1.72 -12.78
N GLN A 137 -7.85 2.28 -12.03
CA GLN A 137 -7.55 3.13 -10.89
C GLN A 137 -6.81 2.37 -9.79
N LEU A 138 -7.30 1.18 -9.41
CA LEU A 138 -6.66 0.36 -8.40
C LEU A 138 -5.27 -0.11 -8.84
N GLY A 139 -5.08 -0.43 -10.10
CA GLY A 139 -3.77 -0.82 -10.63
C GLY A 139 -2.76 0.33 -10.71
N ASN A 140 -3.23 1.58 -10.85
CA ASN A 140 -2.39 2.78 -10.79
C ASN A 140 -2.12 3.25 -9.34
N SER A 141 -2.81 2.68 -8.36
CA SER A 141 -2.61 3.02 -6.96
C SER A 141 -1.44 2.23 -6.35
N VAL A 142 -1.04 2.62 -5.17
CA VAL A 142 -0.11 1.88 -4.34
C VAL A 142 -0.85 1.23 -3.17
N THR A 143 -0.33 0.12 -2.67
CA THR A 143 -0.87 -0.58 -1.52
C THR A 143 -0.70 0.28 -0.27
N ILE A 144 -1.82 0.75 0.30
CA ILE A 144 -1.84 1.70 1.41
C ILE A 144 -1.04 1.19 2.63
N PRO A 145 -1.23 -0.04 3.14
CA PRO A 145 -0.46 -0.54 4.27
C PRO A 145 1.07 -0.52 4.04
N VAL A 146 1.52 -0.74 2.80
CA VAL A 146 2.95 -0.69 2.47
C VAL A 146 3.48 0.74 2.55
N ILE A 147 2.71 1.72 2.07
CA ILE A 147 3.10 3.14 2.16
C ILE A 147 3.10 3.63 3.60
N GLU A 148 2.16 3.19 4.41
CA GLU A 148 2.12 3.53 5.85
C GLU A 148 3.34 2.98 6.58
N GLU A 149 3.68 1.72 6.40
CA GLU A 149 4.89 1.12 6.99
C GLU A 149 6.17 1.81 6.50
N LEU A 150 6.25 2.14 5.22
CA LEU A 150 7.38 2.89 4.68
C LEU A 150 7.47 4.29 5.32
N ALA A 151 6.35 5.00 5.46
CA ALA A 151 6.30 6.30 6.11
C ALA A 151 6.72 6.21 7.59
N HIS A 152 6.24 5.22 8.34
CA HIS A 152 6.66 4.97 9.72
C HIS A 152 8.15 4.69 9.82
N PHE A 153 8.68 3.85 8.93
CA PHE A 153 10.12 3.59 8.86
C PHE A 153 10.92 4.87 8.59
N MET A 154 10.51 5.68 7.62
CA MET A 154 11.17 6.95 7.31
C MET A 154 11.13 7.89 8.52
N LEU A 155 9.97 8.05 9.19
CA LEU A 155 9.84 8.87 10.39
C LEU A 155 10.77 8.37 11.51
N SER A 156 10.85 7.06 11.73
CA SER A 156 11.76 6.48 12.73
C SER A 156 13.24 6.76 12.42
N CYS A 157 13.62 6.78 11.15
CA CYS A 157 14.96 7.16 10.73
C CYS A 157 15.24 8.65 10.99
N PHE A 158 14.28 9.53 10.69
CA PHE A 158 14.39 10.96 11.00
C PHE A 158 14.51 11.21 12.49
N ASP A 159 13.71 10.53 13.32
CA ASP A 159 13.80 10.66 14.78
C ASP A 159 15.16 10.21 15.31
N LYS A 160 15.70 9.09 14.85
CA LYS A 160 17.04 8.63 15.22
C LYS A 160 18.13 9.65 14.81
N MET A 161 18.07 10.17 13.60
CA MET A 161 18.99 11.20 13.12
C MET A 161 18.86 12.48 13.94
N THR A 162 17.65 12.93 14.20
CA THR A 162 17.38 14.15 14.97
C THR A 162 17.87 14.01 16.43
N ASN A 163 17.65 12.87 17.07
CA ASN A 163 18.14 12.62 18.42
C ASN A 163 19.66 12.62 18.50
N SER A 164 20.35 12.04 17.52
CA SER A 164 21.80 12.11 17.42
C SER A 164 22.28 13.57 17.22
N GLN A 165 21.61 14.32 16.36
CA GLN A 165 21.95 15.71 16.08
C GLN A 165 21.63 16.64 17.28
N THR A 166 20.51 16.41 17.99
CA THR A 166 20.19 17.18 19.22
C THR A 166 21.25 16.98 20.29
N SER A 167 21.72 15.74 20.50
CA SER A 167 22.81 15.46 21.45
C SER A 167 24.10 16.19 21.08
N LEU A 168 24.44 16.26 19.80
CA LEU A 168 25.59 17.03 19.32
C LEU A 168 25.41 18.52 19.53
N VAL A 169 24.22 19.08 19.27
CA VAL A 169 23.92 20.50 19.52
C VAL A 169 24.04 20.84 21.00
N LEU A 170 23.52 20.01 21.90
CA LEU A 170 23.65 20.20 23.35
C LEU A 170 25.12 20.17 23.78
N LYS A 171 25.91 19.23 23.26
CA LYS A 171 27.36 19.20 23.53
C LYS A 171 28.04 20.51 23.09
N ILE A 172 27.74 21.01 21.90
CA ILE A 172 28.27 22.30 21.40
C ILE A 172 27.83 23.44 22.32
N ALA A 173 26.57 23.43 22.80
CA ALA A 173 26.04 24.46 23.70
C ALA A 173 26.70 24.41 25.10
N MET A 174 27.07 23.23 25.60
CA MET A 174 27.81 23.07 26.85
C MET A 174 29.24 23.61 26.76
N GLU A 175 29.88 23.49 25.61
CA GLU A 175 31.25 23.97 25.36
C GLU A 175 31.33 25.47 25.11
N ASN A 176 30.20 26.13 24.83
CA ASN A 176 30.13 27.54 24.45
C ASN A 176 29.08 28.30 25.29
N LYS A 177 29.39 29.53 25.64
CA LYS A 177 28.45 30.38 26.38
C LYS A 177 27.11 30.58 25.64
N TYR A 178 27.19 30.69 24.31
CA TYR A 178 26.03 30.83 23.42
C TYR A 178 26.32 30.07 22.12
N ILE A 179 25.27 29.56 21.50
CA ILE A 179 25.30 29.05 20.13
C ILE A 179 24.29 29.78 19.25
N THR A 180 24.56 29.85 17.97
CA THR A 180 23.67 30.41 16.98
C THR A 180 23.25 29.34 15.98
N LYS A 181 22.19 29.62 15.21
CA LYS A 181 21.78 28.75 14.10
C LYS A 181 22.92 28.51 13.11
N LYS A 182 23.79 29.52 12.89
CA LYS A 182 24.95 29.42 11.99
C LYS A 182 25.98 28.41 12.53
N ASP A 183 26.28 28.47 13.81
CA ASP A 183 27.21 27.50 14.45
C ASP A 183 26.73 26.08 14.30
N VAL A 184 25.43 25.82 14.49
CA VAL A 184 24.83 24.51 14.31
C VAL A 184 24.94 24.03 12.85
N MET A 185 24.64 24.91 11.89
CA MET A 185 24.78 24.61 10.46
C MET A 185 26.20 24.21 10.09
N GLU A 186 27.17 25.00 10.52
CA GLU A 186 28.60 24.80 10.19
C GLU A 186 29.17 23.54 10.85
N LYS A 187 28.91 23.35 12.15
CA LYS A 187 29.47 22.21 12.90
C LYS A 187 28.83 20.87 12.52
N LEU A 188 27.53 20.84 12.24
CA LEU A 188 26.82 19.64 11.85
C LEU A 188 26.72 19.43 10.33
N ARG A 189 27.15 20.42 9.53
CA ARG A 189 27.04 20.42 8.06
C ARG A 189 25.60 20.16 7.57
N ILE A 190 24.64 20.81 8.20
CA ILE A 190 23.20 20.66 7.89
C ILE A 190 22.62 21.96 7.35
N SER A 191 21.47 21.86 6.71
CA SER A 191 20.74 23.01 6.15
C SER A 191 20.20 23.94 7.25
N ALA A 192 19.91 25.20 6.87
CA ALA A 192 19.32 26.18 7.76
C ALA A 192 17.96 25.75 8.33
N ASN A 193 17.18 25.00 7.54
CA ASN A 193 15.89 24.49 7.99
C ASN A 193 16.06 23.39 9.05
N GLN A 194 16.98 22.46 8.84
CA GLN A 194 17.30 21.41 9.81
C GLN A 194 17.85 21.98 11.11
N ALA A 195 18.81 22.92 11.04
CA ALA A 195 19.34 23.59 12.23
C ALA A 195 18.23 24.34 13.00
N GLY A 196 17.35 25.05 12.29
CA GLY A 196 16.22 25.73 12.91
C GLY A 196 15.24 24.77 13.58
N TYR A 197 14.96 23.63 12.96
CA TYR A 197 14.10 22.59 13.54
C TYR A 197 14.69 22.01 14.83
N ILE A 198 15.98 21.65 14.82
CA ILE A 198 16.68 21.10 15.99
C ILE A 198 16.68 22.08 17.16
N LEU A 199 17.06 23.34 16.91
CA LEU A 199 17.07 24.39 17.93
C LEU A 199 15.67 24.62 18.51
N LYS A 200 14.64 24.69 17.65
CA LYS A 200 13.25 24.79 18.10
C LYS A 200 12.83 23.61 18.97
N LYS A 201 13.19 22.38 18.58
CA LYS A 201 12.91 21.17 19.34
C LYS A 201 13.54 21.24 20.73
N LEU A 202 14.81 21.63 20.81
CA LEU A 202 15.54 21.75 22.08
C LEU A 202 15.00 22.87 22.98
N VAL A 203 14.52 23.97 22.41
CA VAL A 203 13.82 25.02 23.18
C VAL A 203 12.47 24.53 23.68
N THR A 204 11.73 23.78 22.86
CA THR A 204 10.42 23.22 23.27
C THR A 204 10.55 22.15 24.34
N SER A 205 11.64 21.34 24.33
CA SER A 205 11.92 20.36 25.37
C SER A 205 12.48 20.98 26.67
N GLY A 206 12.84 22.27 26.66
CA GLY A 206 13.42 22.96 27.81
C GLY A 206 14.92 22.75 27.97
N ASP A 207 15.60 22.06 27.06
CA ASP A 207 17.04 21.85 27.10
C ASP A 207 17.86 23.10 26.75
N LEU A 208 17.30 23.95 25.89
CA LEU A 208 17.85 25.25 25.52
C LEU A 208 16.87 26.38 25.79
N GLU A 209 17.39 27.55 26.12
CA GLU A 209 16.63 28.81 26.17
C GLU A 209 17.16 29.81 25.16
N ILE A 210 16.25 30.73 24.72
CA ILE A 210 16.60 31.80 23.81
C ILE A 210 17.04 33.02 24.62
N VAL A 211 18.31 33.41 24.51
CA VAL A 211 18.87 34.57 25.19
C VAL A 211 18.58 35.87 24.46
N THR A 212 18.65 35.82 23.11
CA THR A 212 18.32 36.98 22.26
C THR A 212 17.44 36.55 21.12
N HIS A 213 16.36 37.30 20.89
CA HIS A 213 15.44 37.05 19.76
C HIS A 213 15.84 37.87 18.53
N GLY A 214 15.48 37.39 17.35
CA GLY A 214 15.65 38.08 16.08
C GLY A 214 16.50 37.33 15.07
N ARG A 215 17.01 38.07 14.06
CA ARG A 215 17.78 37.48 12.93
C ARG A 215 19.02 36.72 13.38
N TYR A 216 19.58 37.06 14.54
CA TYR A 216 20.78 36.44 15.12
C TYR A 216 20.49 35.88 16.51
N SER A 217 19.41 35.11 16.65
CA SER A 217 19.03 34.48 17.93
C SER A 217 20.19 33.68 18.50
N LYS A 218 20.42 33.86 19.79
CA LYS A 218 21.41 33.11 20.58
C LYS A 218 20.68 32.17 21.52
N TYR A 219 21.20 30.97 21.65
CA TYR A 219 20.67 29.89 22.47
C TYR A 219 21.73 29.49 23.50
N GLN A 220 21.32 29.18 24.70
CA GLN A 220 22.18 28.63 25.75
C GLN A 220 21.50 27.46 26.42
N ILE A 221 22.28 26.65 27.16
CA ILE A 221 21.75 25.56 27.99
C ILE A 221 20.84 26.21 29.06
N THR A 222 19.66 25.64 29.26
CA THR A 222 18.76 26.04 30.32
C THR A 222 19.42 25.71 31.67
N PRO A 223 19.57 26.68 32.59
CA PRO A 223 20.12 26.41 33.93
C PRO A 223 19.27 25.40 34.64
N ILE A 224 19.90 24.41 35.30
CA ILE A 224 19.22 23.50 36.21
C ILE A 224 19.05 24.26 37.54
N GLU A 225 17.82 24.50 37.97
CA GLU A 225 17.50 25.09 39.28
C GLU A 225 17.83 24.14 40.42
#